data_5ff1e8bc7bcfd2c0df643cebeb0087e8
#
_entry.id   5ff1e8bc7bcfd2c0df643cebeb0087e8
#
_cell.length_a   1.000
_cell.length_b   1.000
_cell.length_c   1.000
_cell.angle_alpha   90.00
_cell.angle_beta   90.00
_cell.angle_gamma   90.00
#
_symmetry.space_group_name_H-M   'P 1'
#
loop_
_entity.id
_entity.type
_entity.pdbx_description
1 polymer ?
#
loop_
_entity_poly.entity_id
_entity_poly.type
_entity_poly.pdbx_seq_one_letter_code
_entity_poly.pdbx_strand_id
1 'polypeptide(L)'
;MNVKCAGVLLAMAIMPWALPPFVNGVLWKFVFFSGYGFLNKLLIGIGIIDAPIQFLASRWTLLIVISVVVVWRSVPFMALVCLAGRQSIPSEIYEAAKIDGGTGKHIFRYITLPLMKPFLALGITSTSVTAINVFDEIVALSGYSDLGKNILMDSYLTTFTFLNFGKGSAMTYIVLFFAMILGIFYLRNLNKEVDY
;
A
#
# COMPACT_ATOMS: atom_id res chain seq x y z
N MET A 1 23.69 -13.02 -9.54
CA MET A 1 23.57 -11.55 -9.45
C MET A 1 24.61 -11.05 -8.46
N ASN A 2 25.47 -10.09 -8.84
CA ASN A 2 26.59 -9.66 -8.00
C ASN A 2 26.09 -9.10 -6.67
N VAL A 3 26.46 -9.73 -5.56
CA VAL A 3 25.98 -9.46 -4.19
C VAL A 3 26.16 -7.99 -3.76
N LYS A 4 27.13 -7.28 -4.33
CA LYS A 4 27.41 -5.87 -4.01
C LYS A 4 26.31 -4.89 -4.51
N CYS A 5 25.63 -5.17 -5.61
CA CYS A 5 24.55 -4.33 -6.10
C CYS A 5 23.18 -4.65 -5.45
N ALA A 6 22.98 -5.88 -4.94
CA ALA A 6 21.72 -6.30 -4.37
C ALA A 6 21.36 -5.50 -3.11
N GLY A 7 22.34 -5.20 -2.23
CA GLY A 7 22.13 -4.40 -1.03
C GLY A 7 21.71 -2.96 -1.33
N VAL A 8 22.33 -2.32 -2.32
CA VAL A 8 22.01 -0.95 -2.73
C VAL A 8 20.60 -0.90 -3.36
N LEU A 9 20.27 -1.86 -4.23
CA LEU A 9 18.94 -1.96 -4.82
C LEU A 9 17.86 -2.18 -3.75
N LEU A 10 18.15 -3.04 -2.76
CA LEU A 10 17.24 -3.28 -1.65
C LEU A 10 17.05 -2.02 -0.79
N ALA A 11 18.13 -1.30 -0.49
CA ALA A 11 18.09 -0.04 0.25
C ALA A 11 17.24 1.02 -0.49
N MET A 12 17.43 1.17 -1.80
CA MET A 12 16.60 2.06 -2.63
C MET A 12 15.13 1.63 -2.66
N ALA A 13 14.88 0.33 -2.74
CA ALA A 13 13.53 -0.21 -2.75
C ALA A 13 12.78 0.01 -1.42
N ILE A 14 13.49 0.05 -0.28
CA ILE A 14 12.88 0.25 1.06
C ILE A 14 12.68 1.73 1.37
N MET A 15 13.37 2.65 0.69
CA MET A 15 13.32 4.08 0.96
C MET A 15 11.89 4.65 1.06
N PRO A 16 10.93 4.30 0.19
CA PRO A 16 9.56 4.81 0.31
C PRO A 16 8.87 4.50 1.63
N TRP A 17 9.13 3.31 2.17
CA TRP A 17 8.54 2.88 3.43
C TRP A 17 9.13 3.58 4.66
N ALA A 18 10.41 4.01 4.57
CA ALA A 18 11.08 4.74 5.63
C ALA A 18 10.60 6.20 5.78
N LEU A 19 9.90 6.74 4.78
CA LEU A 19 9.38 8.10 4.84
C LEU A 19 8.19 8.20 5.82
N PRO A 20 8.15 9.24 6.68
CA PRO A 20 6.95 9.53 7.45
C PRO A 20 5.74 9.75 6.53
N PRO A 21 4.54 9.23 6.88
CA PRO A 21 3.36 9.31 6.02
C PRO A 21 3.00 10.72 5.55
N PHE A 22 3.08 11.71 6.44
CA PHE A 22 2.84 13.11 6.11
C PHE A 22 3.82 13.63 5.05
N VAL A 23 5.12 13.35 5.22
CA VAL A 23 6.18 13.78 4.27
C VAL A 23 5.95 13.12 2.92
N ASN A 24 5.58 11.84 2.90
CA ASN A 24 5.19 11.14 1.69
C ASN A 24 4.05 11.86 0.96
N GLY A 25 2.98 12.20 1.68
CA GLY A 25 1.86 12.96 1.12
C GLY A 25 2.28 14.31 0.54
N VAL A 26 3.16 15.06 1.23
CA VAL A 26 3.69 16.35 0.75
C VAL A 26 4.49 16.17 -0.55
N LEU A 27 5.37 15.17 -0.62
CA LEU A 27 6.15 14.89 -1.85
C LEU A 27 5.23 14.61 -3.04
N TRP A 28 4.22 13.78 -2.85
CA TRP A 28 3.25 13.47 -3.89
C TRP A 28 2.34 14.65 -4.24
N LYS A 29 2.04 15.53 -3.28
CA LYS A 29 1.36 16.79 -3.57
C LYS A 29 2.13 17.63 -4.57
N PHE A 30 3.46 17.74 -4.43
CA PHE A 30 4.30 18.41 -5.42
C PHE A 30 4.26 17.74 -6.79
N VAL A 31 4.12 16.42 -6.87
CA VAL A 31 4.02 15.71 -8.14
C VAL A 31 2.69 16.00 -8.85
N PHE A 32 1.56 15.98 -8.10
CA PHE A 32 0.22 16.10 -8.65
C PHE A 32 -0.35 17.52 -8.67
N PHE A 33 0.36 18.52 -8.16
CA PHE A 33 -0.15 19.89 -8.10
C PHE A 33 -0.36 20.48 -9.51
N SER A 34 -1.49 21.13 -9.74
CA SER A 34 -1.85 21.61 -11.08
C SER A 34 -0.95 22.72 -11.60
N GLY A 35 -0.52 23.64 -10.73
CA GLY A 35 0.25 24.81 -11.14
C GLY A 35 1.71 24.53 -11.52
N TYR A 36 2.42 23.73 -10.70
CA TYR A 36 3.86 23.47 -10.89
C TYR A 36 4.23 21.98 -10.84
N GLY A 37 3.24 21.09 -10.71
CA GLY A 37 3.47 19.66 -10.52
C GLY A 37 4.21 19.01 -11.67
N PHE A 38 5.11 18.10 -11.31
CA PHE A 38 5.94 17.38 -12.27
C PHE A 38 5.11 16.58 -13.29
N LEU A 39 4.02 15.91 -12.82
CA LEU A 39 3.21 15.06 -13.69
C LEU A 39 2.52 15.86 -14.80
N ASN A 40 1.90 16.99 -14.48
CA ASN A 40 1.26 17.84 -15.47
C ASN A 40 2.27 18.37 -16.48
N LYS A 41 3.44 18.82 -16.02
CA LYS A 41 4.51 19.29 -16.94
C LYS A 41 4.99 18.19 -17.88
N LEU A 42 5.15 16.97 -17.36
CA LEU A 42 5.53 15.81 -18.16
C LEU A 42 4.46 15.49 -19.22
N LEU A 43 3.18 15.39 -18.82
CA LEU A 43 2.07 15.06 -19.73
C LEU A 43 1.87 16.10 -20.83
N ILE A 44 2.01 17.39 -20.52
CA ILE A 44 1.97 18.48 -21.49
C ILE A 44 3.19 18.40 -22.42
N GLY A 45 4.39 18.16 -21.87
CA GLY A 45 5.63 18.10 -22.65
C GLY A 45 5.67 16.98 -23.69
N ILE A 46 4.99 15.85 -23.42
CA ILE A 46 4.87 14.71 -24.36
C ILE A 46 3.58 14.78 -25.20
N GLY A 47 2.79 15.86 -25.07
CA GLY A 47 1.60 16.10 -25.90
C GLY A 47 0.39 15.22 -25.61
N ILE A 48 0.30 14.64 -24.40
CA ILE A 48 -0.86 13.82 -23.99
C ILE A 48 -2.03 14.70 -23.55
N ILE A 49 -1.76 15.86 -22.94
CA ILE A 49 -2.75 16.82 -22.49
C ILE A 49 -2.36 18.23 -22.93
N ASP A 50 -3.36 19.07 -23.22
CA ASP A 50 -3.15 20.48 -23.65
C ASP A 50 -3.19 21.46 -22.46
N ALA A 51 -3.82 21.05 -21.35
CA ALA A 51 -3.97 21.89 -20.17
C ALA A 51 -3.77 21.07 -18.88
N PRO A 52 -3.33 21.72 -17.77
CA PRO A 52 -3.08 21.04 -16.51
C PRO A 52 -4.35 20.40 -15.91
N ILE A 53 -4.26 19.14 -15.53
CA ILE A 53 -5.32 18.42 -14.81
C ILE A 53 -5.27 18.79 -13.32
N GLN A 54 -6.42 19.10 -12.74
CA GLN A 54 -6.56 19.39 -11.32
C GLN A 54 -6.81 18.10 -10.51
N PHE A 55 -5.78 17.28 -10.35
CA PHE A 55 -5.87 15.97 -9.69
C PHE A 55 -6.40 16.03 -8.25
N LEU A 56 -6.14 17.13 -7.53
CA LEU A 56 -6.48 17.29 -6.11
C LEU A 56 -7.79 18.06 -5.88
N ALA A 57 -8.48 18.52 -6.94
CA ALA A 57 -9.67 19.36 -6.83
C ALA A 57 -11.00 18.59 -6.93
N SER A 58 -10.97 17.31 -7.32
CA SER A 58 -12.15 16.45 -7.40
C SER A 58 -12.00 15.26 -6.46
N ARG A 59 -13.12 14.83 -5.85
CA ARG A 59 -13.15 13.69 -4.94
C ARG A 59 -12.59 12.41 -5.58
N TRP A 60 -12.98 12.11 -6.80
CA TRP A 60 -12.56 10.89 -7.48
C TRP A 60 -11.08 10.89 -7.86
N THR A 61 -10.59 12.00 -8.42
CA THR A 61 -9.17 12.12 -8.77
C THR A 61 -8.30 12.12 -7.52
N LEU A 62 -8.73 12.78 -6.45
CA LEU A 62 -8.04 12.79 -5.17
C LEU A 62 -7.98 11.39 -4.54
N LEU A 63 -9.07 10.60 -4.59
CA LEU A 63 -9.06 9.21 -4.11
C LEU A 63 -8.08 8.33 -4.89
N ILE A 64 -7.98 8.52 -6.21
CA ILE A 64 -6.99 7.82 -7.03
C ILE A 64 -5.57 8.22 -6.59
N VAL A 65 -5.31 9.52 -6.40
CA VAL A 65 -4.00 10.01 -5.93
C VAL A 65 -3.65 9.43 -4.57
N ILE A 66 -4.58 9.47 -3.60
CA ILE A 66 -4.38 8.86 -2.27
C ILE A 66 -4.04 7.38 -2.40
N SER A 67 -4.76 6.64 -3.25
CA SER A 67 -4.51 5.21 -3.47
C SER A 67 -3.11 4.97 -4.04
N VAL A 68 -2.68 5.75 -5.03
CA VAL A 68 -1.32 5.67 -5.61
C VAL A 68 -0.26 5.93 -4.54
N VAL A 69 -0.43 6.96 -3.72
CA VAL A 69 0.51 7.36 -2.66
C VAL A 69 0.66 6.27 -1.61
N VAL A 70 -0.47 5.69 -1.17
CA VAL A 70 -0.49 4.63 -0.15
C VAL A 70 0.11 3.33 -0.70
N VAL A 71 -0.26 2.94 -1.92
CA VAL A 71 0.30 1.76 -2.59
C VAL A 71 1.81 1.91 -2.75
N TRP A 72 2.28 3.04 -3.28
CA TRP A 72 3.71 3.29 -3.47
C TRP A 72 4.51 3.13 -2.17
N ARG A 73 4.01 3.65 -1.05
CA ARG A 73 4.66 3.51 0.26
C ARG A 73 4.59 2.08 0.80
N SER A 74 3.56 1.30 0.44
CA SER A 74 3.36 -0.06 0.92
C SER A 74 4.13 -1.12 0.12
N VAL A 75 4.50 -0.83 -1.13
CA VAL A 75 5.22 -1.76 -2.03
C VAL A 75 6.51 -2.32 -1.41
N PRO A 76 7.39 -1.53 -0.75
CA PRO A 76 8.60 -2.07 -0.16
C PRO A 76 8.33 -3.11 0.93
N PHE A 77 7.36 -2.87 1.80
CA PHE A 77 6.97 -3.82 2.83
C PHE A 77 6.50 -5.13 2.21
N MET A 78 5.62 -5.04 1.21
CA MET A 78 5.13 -6.23 0.49
C MET A 78 6.26 -6.98 -0.21
N ALA A 79 7.22 -6.25 -0.81
CA ALA A 79 8.39 -6.86 -1.44
C ALA A 79 9.28 -7.62 -0.44
N LEU A 80 9.47 -7.07 0.77
CA LEU A 80 10.21 -7.75 1.85
C LEU A 80 9.50 -9.02 2.31
N VAL A 81 8.19 -8.95 2.50
CA VAL A 81 7.38 -10.13 2.87
C VAL A 81 7.45 -11.21 1.80
N CYS A 82 7.34 -10.83 0.53
CA CYS A 82 7.49 -11.76 -0.59
C CYS A 82 8.89 -12.36 -0.67
N LEU A 83 9.92 -11.56 -0.42
CA LEU A 83 11.32 -12.03 -0.41
C LEU A 83 11.54 -13.05 0.71
N ALA A 84 11.07 -12.76 1.92
CA ALA A 84 11.14 -13.67 3.06
C ALA A 84 10.39 -14.98 2.78
N GLY A 85 9.17 -14.90 2.23
CA GLY A 85 8.40 -16.08 1.85
C GLY A 85 9.11 -16.93 0.79
N ARG A 86 9.71 -16.29 -0.22
CA ARG A 86 10.47 -17.05 -1.22
C ARG A 86 11.73 -17.70 -0.64
N GLN A 87 12.41 -17.06 0.28
CA GLN A 87 13.62 -17.60 0.93
C GLN A 87 13.33 -18.76 1.89
N SER A 88 12.10 -18.87 2.40
CA SER A 88 11.68 -19.99 3.25
C SER A 88 11.41 -21.28 2.48
N ILE A 89 11.30 -21.24 1.14
CA ILE A 89 11.08 -22.41 0.30
C ILE A 89 12.44 -23.09 0.04
N PRO A 90 12.62 -24.36 0.44
CA PRO A 90 13.85 -25.10 0.22
C PRO A 90 14.21 -25.20 -1.28
N SER A 91 15.51 -25.12 -1.59
CA SER A 91 16.01 -25.19 -2.98
C SER A 91 15.73 -26.53 -3.63
N GLU A 92 15.69 -27.61 -2.84
CA GLU A 92 15.45 -28.98 -3.27
C GLU A 92 14.10 -29.12 -3.98
N ILE A 93 13.07 -28.38 -3.55
CA ILE A 93 11.74 -28.36 -4.21
C ILE A 93 11.86 -27.81 -5.64
N TYR A 94 12.67 -26.78 -5.83
CA TYR A 94 12.88 -26.19 -7.17
C TYR A 94 13.74 -27.10 -8.06
N GLU A 95 14.71 -27.81 -7.50
CA GLU A 95 15.55 -28.75 -8.21
C GLU A 95 14.75 -29.96 -8.67
N ALA A 96 13.94 -30.55 -7.77
CA ALA A 96 13.04 -31.66 -8.12
C ALA A 96 12.08 -31.26 -9.24
N ALA A 97 11.45 -30.10 -9.13
CA ALA A 97 10.53 -29.62 -10.16
C ALA A 97 11.19 -29.40 -11.54
N LYS A 98 12.48 -29.03 -11.56
CA LYS A 98 13.23 -28.92 -12.83
C LYS A 98 13.56 -30.29 -13.42
N ILE A 99 13.88 -31.28 -12.59
CA ILE A 99 14.11 -32.68 -13.03
C ILE A 99 12.84 -33.24 -13.64
N ASP A 100 11.66 -32.94 -13.07
CA ASP A 100 10.34 -33.32 -13.58
C ASP A 100 9.94 -32.54 -14.87
N GLY A 101 10.83 -31.73 -15.42
CA GLY A 101 10.59 -30.96 -16.66
C GLY A 101 9.76 -29.68 -16.45
N GLY A 102 9.61 -29.20 -15.23
CA GLY A 102 8.88 -27.96 -14.91
C GLY A 102 9.51 -26.73 -15.53
N THR A 103 8.73 -25.98 -16.33
CA THR A 103 9.13 -24.67 -16.85
C THR A 103 9.04 -23.60 -15.76
N GLY A 104 9.73 -22.47 -15.92
CA GLY A 104 9.70 -21.38 -14.95
C GLY A 104 8.28 -20.90 -14.63
N LYS A 105 7.38 -20.81 -15.62
CA LYS A 105 5.97 -20.43 -15.45
C LYS A 105 5.19 -21.52 -14.67
N HIS A 106 5.46 -22.79 -14.95
CA HIS A 106 4.84 -23.90 -14.24
C HIS A 106 5.26 -23.94 -12.77
N ILE A 107 6.58 -23.85 -12.51
CA ILE A 107 7.15 -23.77 -11.16
C ILE A 107 6.58 -22.58 -10.38
N PHE A 108 6.48 -21.41 -11.01
CA PHE A 108 5.90 -20.24 -10.35
C PHE A 108 4.43 -20.46 -9.93
N ARG A 109 3.61 -20.99 -10.85
CA ARG A 109 2.16 -21.12 -10.63
C ARG A 109 1.78 -22.26 -9.67
N TYR A 110 2.49 -23.38 -9.73
CA TYR A 110 2.13 -24.60 -9.01
C TYR A 110 2.99 -24.88 -7.76
N ILE A 111 4.12 -24.20 -7.62
CA ILE A 111 5.01 -24.37 -6.47
C ILE A 111 5.20 -23.05 -5.72
N THR A 112 5.79 -22.04 -6.38
CA THR A 112 6.14 -20.79 -5.69
C THR A 112 4.91 -20.07 -5.15
N LEU A 113 3.90 -19.83 -6.00
CA LEU A 113 2.72 -19.07 -5.63
C LEU A 113 1.89 -19.75 -4.52
N PRO A 114 1.60 -21.07 -4.56
CA PRO A 114 0.94 -21.76 -3.47
C PRO A 114 1.71 -21.71 -2.14
N LEU A 115 3.01 -21.99 -2.16
CA LEU A 115 3.84 -21.97 -0.95
C LEU A 115 4.03 -20.56 -0.37
N MET A 116 3.88 -19.54 -1.19
CA MET A 116 3.92 -18.13 -0.76
C MET A 116 2.59 -17.60 -0.24
N LYS A 117 1.49 -18.31 -0.39
CA LYS A 117 0.15 -17.83 0.03
C LYS A 117 0.10 -17.30 1.47
N PRO A 118 0.68 -17.95 2.50
CA PRO A 118 0.66 -17.42 3.86
C PRO A 118 1.33 -16.05 3.98
N PHE A 119 2.46 -15.86 3.29
CA PHE A 119 3.19 -14.59 3.27
C PHE A 119 2.41 -13.50 2.51
N LEU A 120 1.81 -13.86 1.37
CA LEU A 120 0.95 -12.94 0.62
C LEU A 120 -0.26 -12.50 1.45
N ALA A 121 -0.91 -13.42 2.14
CA ALA A 121 -2.04 -13.11 3.00
C ALA A 121 -1.62 -12.19 4.16
N LEU A 122 -0.47 -12.42 4.80
CA LEU A 122 0.07 -11.54 5.82
C LEU A 122 0.36 -10.13 5.26
N GLY A 123 1.00 -10.04 4.11
CA GLY A 123 1.29 -8.77 3.45
C GLY A 123 0.01 -8.00 3.06
N ILE A 124 -0.97 -8.68 2.46
CA ILE A 124 -2.26 -8.09 2.09
C ILE A 124 -3.04 -7.63 3.32
N THR A 125 -3.06 -8.43 4.39
CA THR A 125 -3.72 -8.06 5.64
C THR A 125 -3.12 -6.78 6.20
N SER A 126 -1.80 -6.73 6.35
CA SER A 126 -1.09 -5.58 6.90
C SER A 126 -1.30 -4.32 6.07
N THR A 127 -1.20 -4.42 4.73
CA THR A 127 -1.43 -3.28 3.84
C THR A 127 -2.88 -2.83 3.82
N SER A 128 -3.85 -3.75 3.94
CA SER A 128 -5.28 -3.41 4.04
C SER A 128 -5.60 -2.65 5.33
N VAL A 129 -5.04 -3.07 6.46
CA VAL A 129 -5.18 -2.36 7.73
C VAL A 129 -4.55 -0.96 7.64
N THR A 130 -3.37 -0.84 7.03
CA THR A 130 -2.72 0.45 6.76
C THR A 130 -3.61 1.35 5.89
N ALA A 131 -4.23 0.82 4.85
CA ALA A 131 -5.11 1.58 3.96
C ALA A 131 -6.38 2.11 4.65
N ILE A 132 -6.96 1.37 5.60
CA ILE A 132 -8.09 1.84 6.41
C ILE A 132 -7.67 2.99 7.33
N ASN A 133 -6.46 2.93 7.87
CA ASN A 133 -5.92 3.90 8.83
C ASN A 133 -5.20 5.08 8.16
N VAL A 134 -5.37 5.29 6.86
CA VAL A 134 -4.78 6.43 6.15
C VAL A 134 -5.35 7.75 6.69
N PHE A 135 -4.48 8.60 7.21
CA PHE A 135 -4.82 9.92 7.76
C PHE A 135 -3.81 10.98 7.31
N ASP A 136 -2.54 10.79 7.62
CA ASP A 136 -1.48 11.78 7.41
C ASP A 136 -1.29 12.14 5.93
N GLU A 137 -1.34 11.15 5.03
CA GLU A 137 -1.24 11.38 3.59
C GLU A 137 -2.43 12.19 3.08
N ILE A 138 -3.65 11.95 3.60
CA ILE A 138 -4.84 12.72 3.23
C ILE A 138 -4.67 14.17 3.67
N VAL A 139 -4.25 14.39 4.92
CA VAL A 139 -4.02 15.74 5.47
C VAL A 139 -2.96 16.47 4.66
N ALA A 140 -1.88 15.80 4.27
CA ALA A 140 -0.82 16.39 3.46
C ALA A 140 -1.30 16.79 2.05
N LEU A 141 -2.11 15.93 1.38
CA LEU A 141 -2.58 16.13 0.02
C LEU A 141 -3.67 17.22 -0.08
N SER A 142 -4.68 17.16 0.78
CA SER A 142 -5.91 17.96 0.68
C SER A 142 -6.24 18.81 1.90
N GLY A 143 -5.39 18.78 2.94
CA GLY A 143 -5.71 19.38 4.23
C GLY A 143 -6.91 18.65 4.88
N TYR A 144 -7.68 19.40 5.64
CA TYR A 144 -8.93 18.91 6.27
C TYR A 144 -10.18 19.14 5.41
N SER A 145 -10.01 19.11 4.07
CA SER A 145 -11.13 19.31 3.15
C SER A 145 -12.07 18.11 3.10
N ASP A 146 -13.34 18.34 2.81
CA ASP A 146 -14.35 17.26 2.69
C ASP A 146 -14.11 16.35 1.46
N LEU A 147 -13.28 16.76 0.52
CA LEU A 147 -12.98 15.99 -0.70
C LEU A 147 -12.28 14.66 -0.42
N GLY A 148 -11.30 14.67 0.49
CA GLY A 148 -10.52 13.47 0.85
C GLY A 148 -10.91 12.85 2.19
N LYS A 149 -11.92 13.39 2.85
CA LYS A 149 -12.31 13.04 4.22
C LYS A 149 -12.73 11.58 4.34
N ASN A 150 -12.09 10.85 5.23
CA ASN A 150 -12.47 9.51 5.66
C ASN A 150 -13.00 9.52 7.12
N ILE A 151 -13.50 8.38 7.61
CA ILE A 151 -14.05 8.26 8.96
C ILE A 151 -13.02 8.60 10.04
N LEU A 152 -11.75 8.24 9.85
CA LEU A 152 -10.69 8.51 10.83
C LEU A 152 -10.41 10.01 10.95
N MET A 153 -10.39 10.72 9.81
CA MET A 153 -10.23 12.18 9.78
C MET A 153 -11.45 12.87 10.40
N ASP A 154 -12.65 12.38 10.13
CA ASP A 154 -13.89 12.90 10.73
C ASP A 154 -13.91 12.67 12.24
N SER A 155 -13.46 11.50 12.71
CA SER A 155 -13.27 11.22 14.13
C SER A 155 -12.30 12.20 14.79
N TYR A 156 -11.16 12.46 14.14
CA TYR A 156 -10.16 13.41 14.63
C TYR A 156 -10.75 14.83 14.77
N LEU A 157 -11.39 15.33 13.71
CA LEU A 157 -12.02 16.67 13.74
C LEU A 157 -13.15 16.75 14.79
N THR A 158 -13.97 15.70 14.89
CA THR A 158 -15.06 15.63 15.88
C THR A 158 -14.53 15.65 17.31
N THR A 159 -13.42 14.95 17.57
CA THR A 159 -12.81 14.86 18.88
C THR A 159 -12.06 16.13 19.27
N PHE A 160 -11.14 16.59 18.40
CA PHE A 160 -10.15 17.60 18.77
C PHE A 160 -10.51 19.01 18.29
N THR A 161 -11.32 19.14 17.23
CA THR A 161 -11.77 20.45 16.75
C THR A 161 -13.14 20.82 17.34
N PHE A 162 -14.08 19.88 17.33
CA PHE A 162 -15.43 20.10 17.86
C PHE A 162 -15.61 19.67 19.32
N LEU A 163 -14.56 19.14 19.95
CA LEU A 163 -14.51 18.72 21.36
C LEU A 163 -15.63 17.74 21.76
N ASN A 164 -16.16 17.00 20.79
CA ASN A 164 -17.18 15.97 21.01
C ASN A 164 -16.53 14.58 21.17
N PHE A 165 -15.94 14.35 22.34
CA PHE A 165 -15.18 13.14 22.63
C PHE A 165 -16.02 11.85 22.50
N GLY A 166 -17.30 11.90 22.92
CA GLY A 166 -18.18 10.73 22.83
C GLY A 166 -18.43 10.28 21.39
N LYS A 167 -18.78 11.24 20.51
CA LYS A 167 -19.01 10.95 19.09
C LYS A 167 -17.71 10.55 18.38
N GLY A 168 -16.61 11.23 18.65
CA GLY A 168 -15.32 10.92 18.05
C GLY A 168 -14.82 9.52 18.45
N SER A 169 -14.93 9.15 19.73
CA SER A 169 -14.60 7.82 20.20
C SER A 169 -15.46 6.75 19.53
N ALA A 170 -16.78 6.96 19.40
CA ALA A 170 -17.67 6.03 18.71
C ALA A 170 -17.25 5.80 17.25
N MET A 171 -16.86 6.84 16.53
CA MET A 171 -16.34 6.73 15.16
C MET A 171 -15.04 5.91 15.09
N THR A 172 -14.12 6.12 16.04
CA THR A 172 -12.89 5.34 16.13
C THR A 172 -13.15 3.85 16.40
N TYR A 173 -14.12 3.52 17.28
CA TYR A 173 -14.53 2.14 17.50
C TYR A 173 -15.13 1.48 16.25
N ILE A 174 -15.86 2.23 15.43
CA ILE A 174 -16.35 1.72 14.14
C ILE A 174 -15.18 1.34 13.22
N VAL A 175 -14.17 2.22 13.09
CA VAL A 175 -12.96 1.92 12.29
C VAL A 175 -12.24 0.68 12.83
N LEU A 176 -12.05 0.59 14.16
CA LEU A 176 -11.44 -0.57 14.81
C LEU A 176 -12.22 -1.86 14.53
N PHE A 177 -13.55 -1.82 14.59
CA PHE A 177 -14.40 -2.96 14.31
C PHE A 177 -14.25 -3.47 12.88
N PHE A 178 -14.23 -2.59 11.88
CA PHE A 178 -13.97 -2.99 10.50
C PHE A 178 -12.56 -3.53 10.30
N ALA A 179 -11.54 -2.92 10.90
CA ALA A 179 -10.16 -3.43 10.85
C ALA A 179 -10.05 -4.83 11.47
N MET A 180 -10.75 -5.07 12.59
CA MET A 180 -10.80 -6.38 13.24
C MET A 180 -11.49 -7.45 12.38
N ILE A 181 -12.61 -7.12 11.74
CA ILE A 181 -13.31 -8.03 10.80
C ILE A 181 -12.38 -8.45 9.67
N LEU A 182 -11.68 -7.49 9.06
CA LEU A 182 -10.71 -7.80 8.01
C LEU A 182 -9.58 -8.69 8.52
N GLY A 183 -9.01 -8.38 9.69
CA GLY A 183 -7.98 -9.21 10.31
C GLY A 183 -8.44 -10.65 10.54
N ILE A 184 -9.62 -10.85 11.11
CA ILE A 184 -10.22 -12.19 11.34
C ILE A 184 -10.46 -12.91 10.02
N PHE A 185 -10.98 -12.21 9.00
CA PHE A 185 -11.23 -12.80 7.68
C PHE A 185 -9.95 -13.36 7.06
N TYR A 186 -8.86 -12.59 7.09
CA TYR A 186 -7.57 -13.03 6.56
C TYR A 186 -6.97 -14.17 7.39
N LEU A 187 -7.00 -14.10 8.72
CA LEU A 187 -6.50 -15.17 9.60
C LEU A 187 -7.23 -16.50 9.39
N ARG A 188 -8.55 -16.45 9.23
CA ARG A 188 -9.33 -17.67 8.95
C ARG A 188 -8.99 -18.29 7.59
N ASN A 189 -8.72 -17.48 6.58
CA ASN A 189 -8.32 -18.00 5.27
C ASN A 189 -6.92 -18.61 5.29
N LEU A 190 -6.00 -18.07 6.10
CA LEU A 190 -4.67 -18.65 6.32
C LEU A 190 -4.74 -20.03 6.96
N ASN A 191 -5.54 -20.20 8.01
CA ASN A 191 -5.63 -21.46 8.74
C ASN A 191 -6.26 -22.60 7.93
N LYS A 192 -7.13 -22.29 6.94
CA LYS A 192 -7.73 -23.32 6.06
C LYS A 192 -6.74 -23.93 5.07
N GLU A 193 -5.61 -23.32 4.81
CA GLU A 193 -4.62 -23.78 3.81
C GLU A 193 -3.42 -24.52 4.47
N VAL A 194 -3.37 -24.62 5.78
CA VAL A 194 -2.28 -25.29 6.54
C VAL A 194 -2.63 -26.74 6.93
N ASP A 195 -3.86 -27.19 6.70
CA ASP A 195 -4.21 -28.61 6.87
C ASP A 195 -3.61 -29.42 5.70
N TYR A 196 -2.42 -30.00 5.95
CA TYR A 196 -1.75 -31.01 5.11
C TYR A 196 -2.25 -32.39 5.46
#